data_eaaecde808ffdacf072249dd4ea0664f
#
_entry.id   eaaecde808ffdacf072249dd4ea0664f
#
_cell.length_a   1.000
_cell.length_b   1.000
_cell.length_c   1.000
_cell.angle_alpha   90.00
_cell.angle_beta   90.00
_cell.angle_gamma   90.00
#
_symmetry.space_group_name_H-M   'P 1'
#
loop_
_entity.id
_entity.type
_entity.pdbx_description
1 polymer ?
#
loop_
_entity_poly.entity_id
_entity_poly.type
_entity_poly.pdbx_seq_one_letter_code
_entity_poly.pdbx_strand_id
1 'polypeptide(L)'
;MRFAINHISAPKLALSKFFEMTKALGATEVEIRNDLPDVMGTMPASDVKAAAEAAGVTILSINALYPFNVWSGELAARAVAMADYAVACGAKALVMCPLNDGTEVPYDDLVAALKAMKPILTERGLTGLVEPLGFLISSMRKKETAIQAIKDAGGEGVYKLMHDTFHHYLAGETAFYPEWTGLVHISGVVDPAVDVADMLDAHRVLVDTGDRLENISQIKALLAAGYDGPFSFEPFAAEVHDLADPQAALAESIAYIENQL
;
A
#
# COMPACT_ATOMS: atom_id res chain seq x y z
N MET A 1 -18.76 -0.55 -1.24
CA MET A 1 -17.30 -0.63 -1.47
C MET A 1 -16.65 -1.24 -0.24
N ARG A 2 -15.46 -1.86 -0.34
CA ARG A 2 -14.72 -2.36 0.84
C ARG A 2 -13.60 -1.39 1.16
N PHE A 3 -13.60 -0.82 2.36
CA PHE A 3 -12.51 0.00 2.84
C PHE A 3 -11.57 -0.80 3.72
N ALA A 4 -10.28 -0.50 3.60
CA ALA A 4 -9.24 -0.90 4.53
C ALA A 4 -8.51 0.34 5.07
N ILE A 5 -7.82 0.20 6.17
CA ILE A 5 -7.04 1.29 6.78
C ILE A 5 -5.59 0.84 6.92
N ASN A 6 -4.69 1.61 6.33
CA ASN A 6 -3.26 1.47 6.59
C ASN A 6 -2.91 2.17 7.92
N HIS A 7 -2.07 1.55 8.75
CA HIS A 7 -1.70 2.07 10.07
C HIS A 7 -1.09 3.48 10.02
N ILE A 8 -0.52 3.89 8.88
CA ILE A 8 -0.03 5.27 8.70
C ILE A 8 -1.14 6.32 8.79
N SER A 9 -2.40 5.95 8.61
CA SER A 9 -3.54 6.88 8.78
C SER A 9 -3.73 7.34 10.23
N ALA A 10 -3.19 6.59 11.20
CA ALA A 10 -3.25 6.92 12.62
C ALA A 10 -2.00 6.39 13.35
N PRO A 11 -0.78 6.83 12.97
CA PRO A 11 0.48 6.19 13.37
C PRO A 11 0.80 6.35 14.87
N LYS A 12 0.09 7.25 15.56
CA LYS A 12 0.24 7.45 17.03
C LYS A 12 -0.59 6.48 17.86
N LEU A 13 -1.54 5.78 17.24
CA LEU A 13 -2.32 4.76 17.93
C LEU A 13 -1.48 3.49 18.09
N ALA A 14 -1.47 2.95 19.30
CA ALA A 14 -1.00 1.59 19.50
C ALA A 14 -1.83 0.62 18.63
N LEU A 15 -1.23 -0.47 18.17
CA LEU A 15 -1.82 -1.36 17.16
C LEU A 15 -3.21 -1.88 17.55
N SER A 16 -3.43 -2.24 18.83
CA SER A 16 -4.74 -2.67 19.30
C SER A 16 -5.81 -1.58 19.18
N LYS A 17 -5.44 -0.33 19.50
CA LYS A 17 -6.35 0.83 19.37
C LYS A 17 -6.63 1.18 17.91
N PHE A 18 -5.64 1.02 17.04
CA PHE A 18 -5.81 1.15 15.61
C PHE A 18 -6.82 0.10 15.07
N PHE A 19 -6.74 -1.15 15.50
CA PHE A 19 -7.69 -2.18 15.12
C PHE A 19 -9.11 -1.92 15.63
N GLU A 20 -9.24 -1.45 16.89
CA GLU A 20 -10.52 -1.03 17.46
C GLU A 20 -11.14 0.13 16.66
N MET A 21 -10.34 1.14 16.29
CA MET A 21 -10.75 2.27 15.45
C MET A 21 -11.23 1.79 14.07
N THR A 22 -10.46 0.94 13.42
CA THR A 22 -10.84 0.36 12.12
C THR A 22 -12.19 -0.32 12.19
N LYS A 23 -12.40 -1.11 13.24
CA LYS A 23 -13.68 -1.79 13.46
C LYS A 23 -14.83 -0.82 13.70
N ALA A 24 -14.61 0.26 14.43
CA ALA A 24 -15.61 1.30 14.68
C ALA A 24 -16.00 2.06 13.40
N LEU A 25 -15.09 2.13 12.41
CA LEU A 25 -15.37 2.67 11.07
C LEU A 25 -16.19 1.70 10.19
N GLY A 26 -16.51 0.51 10.67
CA GLY A 26 -17.18 -0.51 9.87
C GLY A 26 -16.26 -1.27 8.91
N ALA A 27 -14.96 -0.99 8.92
CA ALA A 27 -13.96 -1.73 8.16
C ALA A 27 -13.49 -2.98 8.94
N THR A 28 -13.04 -3.99 8.19
CA THR A 28 -12.53 -5.24 8.77
C THR A 28 -11.16 -5.63 8.24
N GLU A 29 -10.54 -4.76 7.47
CA GLU A 29 -9.28 -5.01 6.79
C GLU A 29 -8.29 -3.89 7.12
N VAL A 30 -7.06 -4.27 7.41
CA VAL A 30 -5.99 -3.35 7.80
C VAL A 30 -4.69 -3.69 7.08
N GLU A 31 -3.84 -2.68 6.94
CA GLU A 31 -2.43 -2.88 6.65
C GLU A 31 -1.59 -2.44 7.85
N ILE A 32 -0.54 -3.20 8.15
CA ILE A 32 0.42 -2.84 9.19
C ILE A 32 1.77 -2.46 8.58
N ARG A 33 2.58 -1.72 9.32
CA ARG A 33 3.82 -1.15 8.79
C ARG A 33 5.04 -1.66 9.54
N ASN A 34 6.16 -1.78 8.80
CA ASN A 34 7.45 -2.15 9.36
C ASN A 34 8.31 -0.94 9.78
N ASP A 35 7.81 0.27 9.55
CA ASP A 35 8.47 1.55 9.89
C ASP A 35 7.79 2.31 11.03
N LEU A 36 6.77 1.71 11.66
CA LEU A 36 6.15 2.21 12.89
C LEU A 36 6.61 1.41 14.12
N PRO A 37 6.65 2.04 15.34
CA PRO A 37 7.28 1.44 16.51
C PRO A 37 6.70 0.12 17.00
N ASP A 38 5.40 -0.10 16.83
CA ASP A 38 4.66 -1.19 17.48
C ASP A 38 4.46 -2.43 16.60
N VAL A 39 5.25 -2.60 15.54
CA VAL A 39 5.10 -3.73 14.60
C VAL A 39 6.40 -4.53 14.51
N MET A 40 6.94 -4.72 13.33
CA MET A 40 8.15 -5.52 13.14
C MET A 40 9.33 -4.98 13.95
N GLY A 41 9.93 -5.86 14.77
CA GLY A 41 11.10 -5.55 15.59
C GLY A 41 10.78 -5.17 17.04
N THR A 42 9.54 -4.81 17.37
CA THR A 42 9.14 -4.45 18.75
C THR A 42 8.00 -5.29 19.28
N MET A 43 7.08 -5.76 18.43
CA MET A 43 5.96 -6.59 18.84
C MET A 43 6.09 -8.01 18.24
N PRO A 44 5.99 -9.08 19.06
CA PRO A 44 5.94 -10.44 18.55
C PRO A 44 4.77 -10.65 17.57
N ALA A 45 5.00 -11.35 16.48
CA ALA A 45 3.97 -11.59 15.48
C ALA A 45 2.73 -12.32 16.03
N SER A 46 2.91 -13.18 17.04
CA SER A 46 1.81 -13.85 17.77
C SER A 46 0.88 -12.86 18.47
N ASP A 47 1.45 -11.79 19.04
CA ASP A 47 0.67 -10.79 19.78
C ASP A 47 -0.12 -9.90 18.80
N VAL A 48 0.50 -9.56 17.65
CA VAL A 48 -0.17 -8.87 16.54
C VAL A 48 -1.35 -9.69 16.02
N LYS A 49 -1.12 -10.98 15.80
CA LYS A 49 -2.18 -11.92 15.38
C LYS A 49 -3.32 -11.98 16.39
N ALA A 50 -2.99 -12.18 17.67
CA ALA A 50 -3.98 -12.23 18.73
C ALA A 50 -4.80 -10.93 18.84
N ALA A 51 -4.16 -9.77 18.71
CA ALA A 51 -4.84 -8.48 18.70
C ALA A 51 -5.78 -8.32 17.50
N ALA A 52 -5.37 -8.74 16.30
CA ALA A 52 -6.20 -8.71 15.10
C ALA A 52 -7.41 -9.64 15.22
N GLU A 53 -7.22 -10.86 15.72
CA GLU A 53 -8.27 -11.83 15.97
C GLU A 53 -9.27 -11.31 17.02
N ALA A 54 -8.79 -10.72 18.11
CA ALA A 54 -9.63 -10.14 19.16
C ALA A 54 -10.48 -8.97 18.65
N ALA A 55 -9.94 -8.14 17.77
CA ALA A 55 -10.66 -7.04 17.14
C ALA A 55 -11.56 -7.49 15.98
N GLY A 56 -11.38 -8.70 15.46
CA GLY A 56 -12.09 -9.22 14.28
C GLY A 56 -11.70 -8.50 13.00
N VAL A 57 -10.40 -8.19 12.84
CA VAL A 57 -9.84 -7.60 11.62
C VAL A 57 -8.90 -8.57 10.92
N THR A 58 -8.77 -8.41 9.60
CA THR A 58 -7.81 -9.16 8.77
C THR A 58 -6.65 -8.26 8.39
N ILE A 59 -5.43 -8.73 8.58
CA ILE A 59 -4.24 -8.04 8.11
C ILE A 59 -4.02 -8.37 6.65
N LEU A 60 -4.17 -7.39 5.76
CA LEU A 60 -3.98 -7.54 4.31
C LEU A 60 -2.50 -7.66 3.96
N SER A 61 -1.70 -6.73 4.46
CA SER A 61 -0.29 -6.62 4.09
C SER A 61 0.60 -6.13 5.22
N ILE A 62 1.91 -6.32 5.00
CA ILE A 62 2.96 -5.55 5.67
C ILE A 62 3.56 -4.58 4.64
N ASN A 63 3.64 -3.31 4.98
CA ASN A 63 4.13 -2.22 4.15
C ASN A 63 5.43 -1.64 4.74
N ALA A 64 6.62 -1.63 4.05
CA ALA A 64 6.89 -2.25 2.77
C ALA A 64 8.32 -2.82 2.72
N LEU A 65 8.57 -3.76 1.81
CA LEU A 65 9.93 -4.15 1.43
C LEU A 65 10.49 -3.11 0.46
N TYR A 66 11.45 -2.31 0.92
CA TYR A 66 12.09 -1.22 0.18
C TYR A 66 13.62 -1.29 0.29
N PRO A 67 14.37 -1.04 -0.77
CA PRO A 67 13.97 -1.07 -2.18
C PRO A 67 14.01 -2.49 -2.74
N PHE A 68 12.86 -3.08 -3.11
CA PHE A 68 12.81 -4.50 -3.47
C PHE A 68 13.60 -4.84 -4.74
N ASN A 69 13.77 -3.89 -5.64
CA ASN A 69 14.39 -4.08 -6.96
C ASN A 69 15.91 -3.85 -6.99
N VAL A 70 16.53 -3.60 -5.83
CA VAL A 70 17.99 -3.59 -5.66
C VAL A 70 18.39 -4.82 -4.87
N TRP A 71 18.36 -6.00 -5.55
CA TRP A 71 18.53 -7.28 -4.87
C TRP A 71 19.94 -7.50 -4.38
N SER A 72 20.07 -7.85 -3.11
CA SER A 72 21.34 -8.16 -2.45
C SER A 72 21.14 -9.26 -1.40
N GLY A 73 22.22 -9.81 -0.87
CA GLY A 73 22.13 -10.79 0.21
C GLY A 73 21.48 -10.23 1.49
N GLU A 74 21.70 -8.96 1.80
CA GLU A 74 21.07 -8.29 2.93
C GLU A 74 19.57 -8.10 2.70
N LEU A 75 19.17 -7.65 1.50
CA LEU A 75 17.77 -7.52 1.15
C LEU A 75 17.05 -8.88 1.16
N ALA A 76 17.71 -9.93 0.67
CA ALA A 76 17.16 -11.28 0.72
C ALA A 76 16.88 -11.74 2.16
N ALA A 77 17.80 -11.50 3.09
CA ALA A 77 17.60 -11.82 4.50
C ALA A 77 16.43 -11.02 5.11
N ARG A 78 16.32 -9.72 4.79
CA ARG A 78 15.19 -8.88 5.22
C ARG A 78 13.87 -9.38 4.64
N ALA A 79 13.85 -9.74 3.36
CA ALA A 79 12.67 -10.27 2.69
C ALA A 79 12.16 -11.56 3.35
N VAL A 80 13.07 -12.48 3.68
CA VAL A 80 12.73 -13.71 4.41
C VAL A 80 12.17 -13.38 5.79
N ALA A 81 12.85 -12.55 6.57
CA ALA A 81 12.40 -12.18 7.92
C ALA A 81 11.02 -11.51 7.90
N MET A 82 10.79 -10.61 6.93
CA MET A 82 9.50 -9.94 6.78
C MET A 82 8.40 -10.91 6.35
N ALA A 83 8.70 -11.84 5.46
CA ALA A 83 7.75 -12.84 5.00
C ALA A 83 7.41 -13.84 6.13
N ASP A 84 8.38 -14.26 6.94
CA ASP A 84 8.15 -15.11 8.12
C ASP A 84 7.25 -14.39 9.15
N TYR A 85 7.52 -13.11 9.41
CA TYR A 85 6.69 -12.30 10.30
C TYR A 85 5.27 -12.14 9.75
N ALA A 86 5.12 -11.88 8.44
CA ALA A 86 3.82 -11.76 7.78
C ALA A 86 2.96 -13.01 7.98
N VAL A 87 3.52 -14.19 7.73
CA VAL A 87 2.82 -15.47 7.96
C VAL A 87 2.46 -15.62 9.43
N ALA A 88 3.39 -15.35 10.34
CA ALA A 88 3.19 -15.55 11.76
C ALA A 88 2.09 -14.61 12.34
N CYS A 89 1.96 -13.38 11.84
CA CYS A 89 0.90 -12.45 12.25
C CYS A 89 -0.40 -12.63 11.44
N GLY A 90 -0.41 -13.46 10.40
CA GLY A 90 -1.61 -13.76 9.60
C GLY A 90 -1.85 -12.80 8.42
N ALA A 91 -0.87 -11.95 8.08
CA ALA A 91 -0.92 -11.11 6.89
C ALA A 91 -0.97 -11.94 5.60
N LYS A 92 -1.52 -11.39 4.53
CA LYS A 92 -1.74 -12.07 3.25
C LYS A 92 -0.73 -11.69 2.18
N ALA A 93 -0.10 -10.51 2.34
CA ALA A 93 0.78 -9.95 1.31
C ALA A 93 1.93 -9.13 1.91
N LEU A 94 2.94 -8.89 1.08
CA LEU A 94 3.96 -7.87 1.30
C LEU A 94 3.86 -6.80 0.22
N VAL A 95 3.85 -5.54 0.61
CA VAL A 95 4.01 -4.42 -0.32
C VAL A 95 5.49 -4.29 -0.67
N MET A 96 5.79 -4.08 -1.95
CA MET A 96 7.13 -4.07 -2.51
C MET A 96 7.34 -2.78 -3.30
N CYS A 97 8.09 -1.83 -2.71
CA CYS A 97 8.36 -0.53 -3.33
C CYS A 97 9.74 -0.50 -4.01
N PRO A 98 9.85 0.06 -5.22
CA PRO A 98 11.11 0.20 -5.94
C PRO A 98 12.00 1.29 -5.34
N LEU A 99 13.28 1.31 -5.71
CA LEU A 99 14.20 2.38 -5.36
C LEU A 99 13.68 3.74 -5.86
N ASN A 100 13.70 4.73 -4.96
CA ASN A 100 13.14 6.06 -5.16
C ASN A 100 14.11 7.16 -4.70
N ASP A 101 15.33 7.16 -5.24
CA ASP A 101 16.39 8.14 -4.90
C ASP A 101 17.04 8.80 -6.13
N GLY A 102 16.48 8.56 -7.33
CA GLY A 102 17.00 9.05 -8.60
C GLY A 102 17.99 8.11 -9.26
N THR A 103 18.38 7.02 -8.61
CA THR A 103 19.24 6.02 -9.23
C THR A 103 18.43 5.12 -10.16
N GLU A 104 18.89 4.95 -11.39
CA GLU A 104 18.29 4.02 -12.33
C GLU A 104 18.59 2.58 -11.92
N VAL A 105 17.57 1.72 -11.99
CA VAL A 105 17.70 0.26 -11.85
C VAL A 105 17.44 -0.36 -13.22
N PRO A 106 18.40 -1.10 -13.79
CA PRO A 106 18.22 -1.79 -15.07
C PRO A 106 17.00 -2.72 -15.02
N TYR A 107 16.29 -2.81 -16.15
CA TYR A 107 15.12 -3.69 -16.25
C TYR A 107 15.42 -5.15 -15.91
N ASP A 108 16.57 -5.66 -16.34
CA ASP A 108 17.00 -7.03 -16.05
C ASP A 108 17.22 -7.27 -14.55
N ASP A 109 17.66 -6.25 -13.81
CA ASP A 109 17.82 -6.32 -12.35
C ASP A 109 16.46 -6.32 -11.64
N LEU A 110 15.48 -5.56 -12.13
CA LEU A 110 14.10 -5.63 -11.66
C LEU A 110 13.52 -7.05 -11.86
N VAL A 111 13.70 -7.63 -13.04
CA VAL A 111 13.25 -9.00 -13.33
C VAL A 111 13.97 -10.02 -12.45
N ALA A 112 15.29 -9.86 -12.25
CA ALA A 112 16.08 -10.73 -11.40
C ALA A 112 15.64 -10.66 -9.92
N ALA A 113 15.34 -9.47 -9.42
CA ALA A 113 14.81 -9.28 -8.06
C ALA A 113 13.46 -9.99 -7.87
N LEU A 114 12.54 -9.86 -8.82
CA LEU A 114 11.25 -10.57 -8.79
C LEU A 114 11.46 -12.10 -8.83
N LYS A 115 12.37 -12.60 -9.69
CA LYS A 115 12.70 -14.04 -9.72
C LYS A 115 13.25 -14.53 -8.38
N ALA A 116 14.10 -13.75 -7.73
CA ALA A 116 14.69 -14.11 -6.44
C ALA A 116 13.68 -14.05 -5.28
N MET A 117 12.77 -13.07 -5.29
CA MET A 117 11.72 -12.93 -4.28
C MET A 117 10.61 -13.98 -4.40
N LYS A 118 10.34 -14.47 -5.62
CA LYS A 118 9.26 -15.42 -5.90
C LYS A 118 9.22 -16.65 -4.99
N PRO A 119 10.30 -17.44 -4.82
CA PRO A 119 10.28 -18.61 -3.93
C PRO A 119 9.99 -18.21 -2.47
N ILE A 120 10.50 -17.07 -1.99
CA ILE A 120 10.26 -16.59 -0.62
C ILE A 120 8.75 -16.42 -0.37
N LEU A 121 8.04 -15.81 -1.32
CA LEU A 121 6.60 -15.62 -1.24
C LEU A 121 5.82 -16.92 -1.42
N THR A 122 6.18 -17.71 -2.44
CA THR A 122 5.46 -18.94 -2.79
C THR A 122 5.50 -19.97 -1.66
N GLU A 123 6.67 -20.19 -1.04
CA GLU A 123 6.83 -21.12 0.08
C GLU A 123 5.99 -20.74 1.31
N ARG A 124 5.58 -19.48 1.41
CA ARG A 124 4.83 -18.93 2.53
C ARG A 124 3.36 -18.63 2.20
N GLY A 125 2.95 -18.85 0.95
CA GLY A 125 1.60 -18.56 0.50
C GLY A 125 1.25 -17.07 0.53
N LEU A 126 2.25 -16.19 0.38
CA LEU A 126 2.08 -14.75 0.37
C LEU A 126 1.98 -14.20 -1.06
N THR A 127 1.23 -13.11 -1.22
CA THR A 127 1.22 -12.31 -2.45
C THR A 127 2.24 -11.18 -2.36
N GLY A 128 3.03 -10.95 -3.39
CA GLY A 128 3.82 -9.73 -3.52
C GLY A 128 2.97 -8.64 -4.20
N LEU A 129 2.75 -7.52 -3.51
CA LEU A 129 2.07 -6.36 -4.06
C LEU A 129 3.13 -5.38 -4.58
N VAL A 130 3.37 -5.41 -5.88
CA VAL A 130 4.37 -4.55 -6.52
C VAL A 130 3.76 -3.16 -6.73
N GLU A 131 4.38 -2.15 -6.15
CA GLU A 131 3.90 -0.77 -6.17
C GLU A 131 4.79 0.12 -7.05
N PRO A 132 4.37 0.48 -8.26
CA PRO A 132 5.04 1.52 -9.03
C PRO A 132 4.87 2.88 -8.36
N LEU A 133 5.98 3.59 -8.10
CA LEU A 133 5.96 4.91 -7.49
C LEU A 133 6.01 6.00 -8.57
N GLY A 134 5.00 6.87 -8.61
CA GLY A 134 4.84 7.90 -9.66
C GLY A 134 5.86 9.02 -9.66
N PHE A 135 6.72 9.14 -8.65
CA PHE A 135 7.75 10.17 -8.56
C PHE A 135 8.72 10.15 -9.75
N LEU A 136 9.19 11.33 -10.16
CA LEU A 136 10.16 11.46 -11.26
C LEU A 136 11.48 10.74 -10.99
N ILE A 137 11.84 10.61 -9.72
CA ILE A 137 13.07 9.95 -9.25
C ILE A 137 12.92 8.44 -9.01
N SER A 138 11.72 7.88 -9.18
CA SER A 138 11.51 6.45 -8.98
C SER A 138 12.09 5.62 -10.12
N SER A 139 12.75 4.53 -9.77
CA SER A 139 13.30 3.57 -10.72
C SER A 139 12.25 2.72 -11.44
N MET A 140 10.99 2.71 -10.96
CA MET A 140 9.87 2.03 -11.61
C MET A 140 8.58 2.82 -11.39
N ARG A 141 8.15 3.56 -12.40
CA ARG A 141 7.04 4.52 -12.31
C ARG A 141 5.72 4.01 -12.89
N LYS A 142 5.76 3.03 -13.76
CA LYS A 142 4.63 2.61 -14.60
C LYS A 142 4.17 1.19 -14.28
N LYS A 143 2.84 1.02 -14.16
CA LYS A 143 2.24 -0.30 -13.95
C LYS A 143 2.53 -1.27 -15.10
N GLU A 144 2.56 -0.78 -16.35
CA GLU A 144 2.90 -1.61 -17.50
C GLU A 144 4.31 -2.22 -17.37
N THR A 145 5.29 -1.44 -16.92
CA THR A 145 6.66 -1.94 -16.65
C THR A 145 6.66 -3.03 -15.59
N ALA A 146 5.92 -2.80 -14.48
CA ALA A 146 5.81 -3.80 -13.42
C ALA A 146 5.14 -5.09 -13.91
N ILE A 147 4.05 -5.01 -14.66
CA ILE A 147 3.34 -6.16 -15.23
C ILE A 147 4.27 -6.95 -16.17
N GLN A 148 5.00 -6.25 -17.05
CA GLN A 148 5.91 -6.93 -17.95
C GLN A 148 7.04 -7.63 -17.19
N ALA A 149 7.62 -6.97 -16.18
CA ALA A 149 8.67 -7.58 -15.36
C ALA A 149 8.15 -8.79 -14.55
N ILE A 150 6.92 -8.74 -14.05
CA ILE A 150 6.27 -9.89 -13.38
C ILE A 150 6.13 -11.06 -14.36
N LYS A 151 5.69 -10.82 -15.60
CA LYS A 151 5.58 -11.87 -16.63
C LYS A 151 6.95 -12.46 -16.98
N ASP A 152 7.97 -11.62 -17.19
CA ASP A 152 9.33 -12.07 -17.55
C ASP A 152 10.03 -12.80 -16.37
N ALA A 153 9.58 -12.54 -15.16
CA ALA A 153 9.97 -13.27 -13.97
C ALA A 153 9.19 -14.60 -13.79
N GLY A 154 8.17 -14.86 -14.62
CA GLY A 154 7.26 -15.98 -14.43
C GLY A 154 6.50 -15.88 -13.10
N GLY A 155 6.17 -14.67 -12.69
CA GLY A 155 5.59 -14.33 -11.39
C GLY A 155 4.06 -14.28 -11.37
N GLU A 156 3.39 -14.62 -12.47
CA GLU A 156 1.93 -14.68 -12.54
C GLU A 156 1.37 -15.63 -11.48
N GLY A 157 0.36 -15.18 -10.75
CA GLY A 157 -0.21 -15.92 -9.61
C GLY A 157 0.51 -15.73 -8.28
N VAL A 158 1.72 -15.13 -8.26
CA VAL A 158 2.45 -14.79 -7.03
C VAL A 158 2.42 -13.28 -6.78
N TYR A 159 2.52 -12.49 -7.85
CA TYR A 159 2.50 -11.03 -7.76
C TYR A 159 1.20 -10.45 -8.24
N LYS A 160 0.84 -9.33 -7.63
CA LYS A 160 -0.21 -8.40 -8.04
C LYS A 160 0.36 -6.98 -7.99
N LEU A 161 -0.36 -6.04 -8.57
CA LEU A 161 -0.05 -4.62 -8.42
C LEU A 161 -0.67 -4.06 -7.13
N MET A 162 0.03 -3.15 -6.50
CA MET A 162 -0.57 -2.09 -5.74
C MET A 162 -0.95 -0.96 -6.70
N HIS A 163 -2.23 -0.58 -6.74
CA HIS A 163 -2.65 0.64 -7.41
C HIS A 163 -2.79 1.74 -6.38
N ASP A 164 -1.83 2.64 -6.31
CA ASP A 164 -1.92 3.83 -5.48
C ASP A 164 -2.43 5.00 -6.33
N THR A 165 -3.52 5.66 -5.91
CA THR A 165 -4.15 6.75 -6.65
C THR A 165 -3.25 7.97 -6.79
N PHE A 166 -2.42 8.26 -5.78
CA PHE A 166 -1.41 9.30 -5.81
C PHE A 166 -0.34 9.00 -6.86
N HIS A 167 0.25 7.82 -6.80
CA HIS A 167 1.31 7.42 -7.74
C HIS A 167 0.79 7.25 -9.16
N HIS A 168 -0.43 6.76 -9.34
CA HIS A 168 -1.08 6.69 -10.65
C HIS A 168 -1.19 8.10 -11.28
N TYR A 169 -1.67 9.07 -10.50
CA TYR A 169 -1.82 10.44 -10.95
C TYR A 169 -0.47 11.09 -11.30
N LEU A 170 0.53 10.99 -10.41
CA LEU A 170 1.87 11.52 -10.64
C LEU A 170 2.56 10.92 -11.86
N ALA A 171 2.35 9.64 -12.11
CA ALA A 171 2.89 8.97 -13.28
C ALA A 171 2.21 9.39 -14.59
N GLY A 172 1.07 10.09 -14.53
CA GLY A 172 0.24 10.44 -15.68
C GLY A 172 -0.26 9.19 -16.40
N GLU A 173 -0.59 8.14 -15.65
CA GLU A 173 -1.16 6.93 -16.22
C GLU A 173 -2.67 7.10 -16.45
N THR A 174 -3.19 6.48 -17.50
CA THR A 174 -4.63 6.47 -17.82
C THR A 174 -5.20 5.07 -17.87
N ALA A 175 -4.33 4.05 -17.87
CA ALA A 175 -4.73 2.65 -17.91
C ALA A 175 -4.85 2.09 -16.48
N PHE A 176 -5.97 1.43 -16.24
CA PHE A 176 -6.24 0.67 -15.02
C PHE A 176 -6.08 -0.81 -15.32
N TYR A 177 -5.49 -1.59 -14.48
CA TYR A 177 -5.25 -3.02 -14.66
C TYR A 177 -5.95 -3.81 -13.54
N PRO A 178 -7.31 -3.87 -13.51
CA PRO A 178 -8.06 -4.44 -12.40
C PRO A 178 -7.74 -5.91 -12.17
N GLU A 179 -7.49 -6.67 -13.24
CA GLU A 179 -7.12 -8.08 -13.18
C GLU A 179 -5.74 -8.32 -12.54
N TRP A 180 -4.87 -7.30 -12.58
CA TRP A 180 -3.55 -7.31 -11.95
C TRP A 180 -3.56 -6.68 -10.56
N THR A 181 -4.54 -5.85 -10.24
CA THR A 181 -4.60 -5.09 -8.98
C THR A 181 -4.99 -6.00 -7.82
N GLY A 182 -4.14 -6.07 -6.81
CA GLY A 182 -4.39 -6.83 -5.58
C GLY A 182 -4.92 -5.97 -4.43
N LEU A 183 -4.50 -4.69 -4.40
CA LEU A 183 -4.91 -3.72 -3.39
C LEU A 183 -4.83 -2.31 -3.99
N VAL A 184 -5.70 -1.42 -3.52
CA VAL A 184 -5.69 0.00 -3.91
C VAL A 184 -5.37 0.86 -2.70
N HIS A 185 -4.36 1.74 -2.80
CA HIS A 185 -4.13 2.82 -1.86
C HIS A 185 -4.86 4.09 -2.30
N ILE A 186 -5.49 4.77 -1.34
CA ILE A 186 -6.17 6.06 -1.56
C ILE A 186 -5.67 7.11 -0.58
N SER A 187 -5.36 8.28 -1.13
CA SER A 187 -5.07 9.51 -0.39
C SER A 187 -5.37 10.70 -1.29
N GLY A 188 -5.65 11.86 -0.72
CA GLY A 188 -5.91 13.10 -1.45
C GLY A 188 -4.70 14.04 -1.45
N VAL A 189 -4.68 15.00 -2.36
CA VAL A 189 -3.83 16.19 -2.29
C VAL A 189 -4.74 17.39 -2.54
N VAL A 190 -4.76 18.35 -1.62
CA VAL A 190 -5.71 19.47 -1.64
C VAL A 190 -5.05 20.84 -1.86
N ASP A 191 -3.76 21.00 -1.61
CA ASP A 191 -3.06 22.28 -1.77
C ASP A 191 -2.97 22.69 -3.25
N PRO A 192 -3.66 23.75 -3.69
CA PRO A 192 -3.65 24.18 -5.08
C PRO A 192 -2.32 24.83 -5.51
N ALA A 193 -1.44 25.18 -4.57
CA ALA A 193 -0.16 25.83 -4.86
C ALA A 193 0.94 24.82 -5.21
N VAL A 194 0.74 23.54 -4.92
CA VAL A 194 1.74 22.49 -5.22
C VAL A 194 1.56 22.00 -6.65
N ASP A 195 2.57 22.18 -7.50
CA ASP A 195 2.56 21.59 -8.84
C ASP A 195 2.67 20.07 -8.78
N VAL A 196 2.08 19.37 -9.76
CA VAL A 196 2.06 17.89 -9.79
C VAL A 196 3.48 17.30 -9.69
N ALA A 197 4.46 17.93 -10.33
CA ALA A 197 5.85 17.47 -10.30
C ALA A 197 6.51 17.60 -8.91
N ASP A 198 5.97 18.48 -8.07
CA ASP A 198 6.46 18.79 -6.72
C ASP A 198 5.66 18.10 -5.61
N MET A 199 4.61 17.34 -5.97
CA MET A 199 3.85 16.57 -5.01
C MET A 199 4.71 15.47 -4.38
N LEU A 200 4.69 15.40 -3.05
CA LEU A 200 5.42 14.43 -2.22
C LEU A 200 4.45 13.74 -1.26
N ASP A 201 4.90 12.67 -0.62
CA ASP A 201 4.10 11.97 0.41
C ASP A 201 3.60 12.92 1.51
N ALA A 202 4.39 13.93 1.88
CA ALA A 202 3.98 14.92 2.88
C ALA A 202 2.73 15.75 2.51
N HIS A 203 2.29 15.72 1.26
CA HIS A 203 1.06 16.40 0.80
C HIS A 203 -0.17 15.47 0.79
N ARG A 204 0.02 14.19 1.10
CA ARG A 204 -1.04 13.17 1.04
C ARG A 204 -1.93 13.25 2.29
N VAL A 205 -3.15 13.75 2.10
CA VAL A 205 -4.20 13.88 3.12
C VAL A 205 -5.33 12.88 2.91
N LEU A 206 -6.37 12.92 3.73
CA LEU A 206 -7.61 12.17 3.49
C LEU A 206 -8.35 12.72 2.26
N VAL A 207 -9.06 11.85 1.56
CA VAL A 207 -9.80 12.23 0.35
C VAL A 207 -11.04 13.05 0.74
N ASP A 208 -11.18 14.24 0.17
CA ASP A 208 -12.31 15.14 0.37
C ASP A 208 -12.69 15.90 -0.91
N THR A 209 -13.53 16.93 -0.78
CA THR A 209 -13.99 17.77 -1.91
C THR A 209 -12.88 18.57 -2.59
N GLY A 210 -11.74 18.76 -1.94
CA GLY A 210 -10.57 19.49 -2.46
C GLY A 210 -9.59 18.61 -3.21
N ASP A 211 -9.86 17.30 -3.30
CA ASP A 211 -8.93 16.34 -3.90
C ASP A 211 -8.58 16.67 -5.36
N ARG A 212 -7.29 16.73 -5.64
CA ARG A 212 -6.70 17.02 -6.95
C ARG A 212 -6.17 15.78 -7.69
N LEU A 213 -6.23 14.61 -7.06
CA LEU A 213 -5.73 13.35 -7.63
C LEU A 213 -6.80 12.59 -8.42
N GLU A 214 -8.01 13.15 -8.52
CA GLU A 214 -9.15 12.52 -9.19
C GLU A 214 -9.53 11.16 -8.56
N ASN A 215 -9.37 11.01 -7.23
CA ASN A 215 -9.65 9.74 -6.53
C ASN A 215 -11.03 9.17 -6.88
N ILE A 216 -12.08 9.98 -6.91
CA ILE A 216 -13.43 9.52 -7.24
C ILE A 216 -13.50 8.96 -8.66
N SER A 217 -12.86 9.61 -9.62
CA SER A 217 -12.81 9.13 -11.01
C SER A 217 -12.02 7.82 -11.13
N GLN A 218 -10.88 7.72 -10.43
CA GLN A 218 -10.06 6.51 -10.39
C GLN A 218 -10.81 5.33 -9.75
N ILE A 219 -11.47 5.56 -8.61
CA ILE A 219 -12.28 4.55 -7.91
C ILE A 219 -13.42 4.05 -8.83
N LYS A 220 -14.16 4.98 -9.46
CA LYS A 220 -15.23 4.61 -10.41
C LYS A 220 -14.70 3.79 -11.58
N ALA A 221 -13.55 4.17 -12.15
CA ALA A 221 -12.95 3.44 -13.26
C ALA A 221 -12.54 2.01 -12.85
N LEU A 222 -11.93 1.84 -11.68
CA LEU A 222 -11.55 0.52 -11.15
C LEU A 222 -12.79 -0.37 -10.91
N LEU A 223 -13.82 0.17 -10.25
CA LEU A 223 -15.07 -0.56 -9.98
C LEU A 223 -15.78 -0.94 -11.29
N ALA A 224 -15.89 -0.01 -12.24
CA ALA A 224 -16.51 -0.27 -13.55
C ALA A 224 -15.73 -1.31 -14.36
N ALA A 225 -14.42 -1.39 -14.17
CA ALA A 225 -13.56 -2.40 -14.80
C ALA A 225 -13.55 -3.74 -14.05
N GLY A 226 -14.35 -3.89 -12.97
CA GLY A 226 -14.55 -5.15 -12.25
C GLY A 226 -13.59 -5.39 -11.08
N TYR A 227 -12.88 -4.36 -10.60
CA TYR A 227 -12.12 -4.50 -9.36
C TYR A 227 -13.09 -4.62 -8.18
N ASP A 228 -12.93 -5.66 -7.36
CA ASP A 228 -13.78 -5.97 -6.20
C ASP A 228 -12.97 -6.05 -4.88
N GLY A 229 -11.69 -5.71 -4.93
CA GLY A 229 -10.78 -5.71 -3.79
C GLY A 229 -10.97 -4.49 -2.87
N PRO A 230 -10.18 -4.40 -1.78
CA PRO A 230 -10.25 -3.31 -0.83
C PRO A 230 -9.56 -2.03 -1.33
N PHE A 231 -10.04 -0.89 -0.81
CA PHE A 231 -9.46 0.44 -0.96
C PHE A 231 -8.94 0.88 0.40
N SER A 232 -7.63 0.99 0.54
CA SER A 232 -6.93 1.25 1.81
C SER A 232 -6.49 2.71 1.90
N PHE A 233 -6.89 3.39 2.96
CA PHE A 233 -6.43 4.76 3.23
C PHE A 233 -4.96 4.77 3.59
N GLU A 234 -4.17 5.59 2.87
CA GLU A 234 -2.73 5.74 3.10
C GLU A 234 -2.28 7.22 2.99
N PRO A 235 -2.76 8.11 3.86
CA PRO A 235 -2.31 9.49 3.94
C PRO A 235 -0.99 9.59 4.71
N PHE A 236 -0.07 10.47 4.25
CA PHE A 236 1.24 10.67 4.89
C PHE A 236 1.45 12.07 5.47
N ALA A 237 0.53 13.01 5.23
CA ALA A 237 0.68 14.37 5.72
C ALA A 237 0.73 14.42 7.27
N ALA A 238 1.65 15.22 7.80
CA ALA A 238 1.80 15.37 9.25
C ALA A 238 0.51 15.84 9.93
N GLU A 239 -0.26 16.69 9.25
CA GLU A 239 -1.55 17.16 9.75
C GLU A 239 -2.57 16.04 9.94
N VAL A 240 -2.52 14.96 9.13
CA VAL A 240 -3.36 13.78 9.32
C VAL A 240 -2.83 12.94 10.49
N HIS A 241 -1.51 12.78 10.59
CA HIS A 241 -0.88 12.04 11.68
C HIS A 241 -1.07 12.70 13.05
N ASP A 242 -1.32 14.02 13.07
CA ASP A 242 -1.50 14.83 14.27
C ASP A 242 -2.97 15.03 14.67
N LEU A 243 -3.91 14.44 13.93
CA LEU A 243 -5.34 14.54 14.24
C LEU A 243 -5.64 14.07 15.67
N ALA A 244 -6.41 14.88 16.39
CA ALA A 244 -6.89 14.52 17.72
C ALA A 244 -7.94 13.39 17.68
N ASP A 245 -8.70 13.32 16.61
CA ASP A 245 -9.71 12.29 16.36
C ASP A 245 -9.58 11.77 14.90
N PRO A 246 -8.62 10.85 14.65
CA PRO A 246 -8.45 10.26 13.32
C PRO A 246 -9.66 9.42 12.90
N GLN A 247 -10.41 8.86 13.85
CA GLN A 247 -11.61 8.07 13.54
C GLN A 247 -12.69 8.94 12.91
N ALA A 248 -12.98 10.11 13.48
CA ALA A 248 -13.98 11.03 12.94
C ALA A 248 -13.58 11.50 11.52
N ALA A 249 -12.33 11.89 11.33
CA ALA A 249 -11.83 12.34 10.03
C ALA A 249 -11.88 11.25 8.95
N LEU A 250 -11.50 10.01 9.29
CA LEU A 250 -11.63 8.87 8.37
C LEU A 250 -13.10 8.57 8.06
N ALA A 251 -14.00 8.66 9.04
CA ALA A 251 -15.44 8.47 8.80
C ALA A 251 -16.01 9.51 7.84
N GLU A 252 -15.59 10.78 7.96
CA GLU A 252 -15.99 11.86 7.05
C GLU A 252 -15.49 11.59 5.61
N SER A 253 -14.23 11.16 5.46
CA SER A 253 -13.66 10.82 4.15
C SER A 253 -14.35 9.60 3.52
N ILE A 254 -14.63 8.55 4.30
CA ILE A 254 -15.40 7.39 3.85
C ILE A 254 -16.77 7.82 3.35
N ALA A 255 -17.51 8.61 4.16
CA ALA A 255 -18.83 9.09 3.79
C ALA A 255 -18.80 9.99 2.54
N TYR A 256 -17.77 10.83 2.41
CA TYR A 256 -17.58 11.62 1.20
C TYR A 256 -17.44 10.73 -0.03
N ILE A 257 -16.53 9.73 -0.01
CA ILE A 257 -16.31 8.83 -1.14
C ILE A 257 -17.59 8.06 -1.48
N GLU A 258 -18.30 7.49 -0.48
CA GLU A 258 -19.52 6.70 -0.70
C GLU A 258 -20.64 7.55 -1.32
N ASN A 259 -20.77 8.82 -0.93
CA ASN A 259 -21.76 9.74 -1.50
C ASN A 259 -21.45 10.14 -2.95
N GLN A 260 -20.25 9.94 -3.44
CA GLN A 260 -19.83 10.26 -4.81
C GLN A 260 -19.94 9.07 -5.77
N LEU A 261 -20.08 7.85 -5.26
CA LEU A 261 -20.19 6.62 -6.06
C LEU A 261 -21.63 6.33 -6.48
#